data_f08a9664a279c2b74003a79bcb003122
#
_entry.id   f08a9664a279c2b74003a79bcb003122
#
_cell.length_a   1.000
_cell.length_b   1.000
_cell.length_c   1.000
_cell.angle_alpha   90.00
_cell.angle_beta   90.00
_cell.angle_gamma   90.00
#
_symmetry.space_group_name_H-M   'P 1'
#
loop_
_entity.id
_entity.type
_entity.pdbx_description
1 polymer ?
#
loop_
_entity_poly.entity_id
_entity_poly.type
_entity_poly.pdbx_seq_one_letter_code
_entity_poly.pdbx_strand_id
1 'polypeptide(L)'
;MLHQQIEQNKRRTVLIVFLFFLLFAALGAAIGYLNWDNALSGVTLALIIGLAYVVIMVAQSTQVVMSLNNAKEITDKAQYPMLWNIVEEMTIVTRLPFPRIFIIEDESPNAFAAGNSPEKASVAVTTGLLKKLNREELTGVLAHEFAHIRNYDIRLSTVALAIAGLIAFLAQFSTRMMFWGGGRRRRSDNSGGAGIILLILSLLILVLSPFVATIIRLALSRNREYLADASAIEFTRNPEGLKSALIKIATSDPMEAANAASASLYIVNPFKRMKEGEAENDGLFSTHPSTANRIKRLEAM
;
A
#
# COMPACT_ATOMS: atom_id res chain seq x y z
N MET A 1 -12.56 -19.43 -9.41
CA MET A 1 -12.56 -18.05 -8.88
C MET A 1 -11.19 -17.66 -8.27
N LEU A 2 -10.65 -18.34 -7.26
CA LEU A 2 -9.40 -17.96 -6.58
C LEU A 2 -8.19 -17.88 -7.54
N HIS A 3 -7.94 -18.92 -8.36
CA HIS A 3 -6.86 -18.93 -9.35
C HIS A 3 -6.95 -17.78 -10.36
N GLN A 4 -8.15 -17.40 -10.76
CA GLN A 4 -8.37 -16.27 -11.69
C GLN A 4 -7.97 -14.93 -11.03
N GLN A 5 -8.23 -14.77 -9.74
CA GLN A 5 -7.84 -13.55 -9.01
C GLN A 5 -6.32 -13.46 -8.82
N ILE A 6 -5.67 -14.54 -8.47
CA ILE A 6 -4.20 -14.59 -8.37
C ILE A 6 -3.58 -14.20 -9.71
N GLU A 7 -4.07 -14.76 -10.83
CA GLU A 7 -3.60 -14.39 -12.16
C GLU A 7 -3.88 -12.91 -12.50
N GLN A 8 -5.07 -12.41 -12.16
CA GLN A 8 -5.40 -10.99 -12.37
C GLN A 8 -4.48 -10.07 -11.56
N ASN A 9 -4.19 -10.38 -10.30
CA ASN A 9 -3.28 -9.59 -9.47
C ASN A 9 -1.85 -9.61 -10.03
N LYS A 10 -1.36 -10.77 -10.46
CA LYS A 10 -0.06 -10.89 -11.15
C LYS A 10 -0.02 -10.05 -12.44
N ARG A 11 -1.05 -10.15 -13.30
CA ARG A 11 -1.15 -9.36 -14.53
C ARG A 11 -1.23 -7.86 -14.25
N ARG A 12 -2.00 -7.42 -13.25
CA ARG A 12 -2.08 -6.00 -12.83
C ARG A 12 -0.75 -5.50 -12.33
N THR A 13 -0.02 -6.30 -11.53
CA THR A 13 1.33 -5.93 -11.08
C THR A 13 2.27 -5.73 -12.27
N VAL A 14 2.27 -6.64 -13.25
CA VAL A 14 3.08 -6.52 -14.47
C VAL A 14 2.68 -5.26 -15.25
N LEU A 15 1.38 -5.00 -15.39
CA LEU A 15 0.88 -3.80 -16.08
C LEU A 15 1.36 -2.52 -15.39
N ILE A 16 1.28 -2.44 -14.07
CA ILE A 16 1.76 -1.27 -13.31
C ILE A 16 3.25 -1.05 -13.53
N VAL A 17 4.06 -2.11 -13.45
CA VAL A 17 5.51 -2.03 -13.70
C VAL A 17 5.80 -1.64 -15.15
N PHE A 18 5.08 -2.17 -16.12
CA PHE A 18 5.22 -1.82 -17.54
C PHE A 18 4.91 -0.34 -17.77
N LEU A 19 3.78 0.15 -17.25
CA LEU A 19 3.41 1.57 -17.35
C LEU A 19 4.44 2.48 -16.69
N PHE A 20 5.03 2.05 -15.57
CA PHE A 20 6.12 2.76 -14.92
C PHE A 20 7.34 2.89 -15.87
N PHE A 21 7.78 1.81 -16.50
CA PHE A 21 8.90 1.84 -17.43
C PHE A 21 8.60 2.66 -18.69
N LEU A 22 7.39 2.60 -19.21
CA LEU A 22 6.97 3.44 -20.35
C LEU A 22 7.09 4.92 -20.01
N LEU A 23 6.64 5.30 -18.82
CA LEU A 23 6.75 6.65 -18.31
C LEU A 23 8.21 7.08 -18.16
N PHE A 24 9.04 6.25 -17.51
CA PHE A 24 10.46 6.52 -17.32
C PHE A 24 11.20 6.67 -18.66
N ALA A 25 10.87 5.85 -19.65
CA ALA A 25 11.41 5.96 -21.00
C ALA A 25 11.04 7.29 -21.65
N ALA A 26 9.77 7.69 -21.56
CA ALA A 26 9.31 8.97 -22.12
C ALA A 26 10.02 10.17 -21.50
N LEU A 27 10.22 10.13 -20.18
CA LEU A 27 10.97 11.13 -19.43
C LEU A 27 12.46 11.15 -19.80
N GLY A 28 13.06 9.99 -19.87
CA GLY A 28 14.45 9.84 -20.29
C GLY A 28 14.65 10.38 -21.69
N ALA A 29 13.74 10.08 -22.63
CA ALA A 29 13.79 10.63 -24.00
C ALA A 29 13.76 12.16 -24.01
N ALA A 30 12.84 12.77 -23.26
CA ALA A 30 12.73 14.22 -23.17
C ALA A 30 13.99 14.86 -22.58
N ILE A 31 14.49 14.32 -21.46
CA ILE A 31 15.70 14.82 -20.79
C ILE A 31 16.93 14.63 -21.70
N GLY A 32 17.08 13.47 -22.34
CA GLY A 32 18.19 13.16 -23.21
C GLY A 32 18.23 14.04 -24.45
N TYR A 33 17.07 14.27 -25.07
CA TYR A 33 16.96 15.17 -26.20
C TYR A 33 17.35 16.62 -25.85
N LEU A 34 16.85 17.12 -24.72
CA LEU A 34 17.07 18.52 -24.33
C LEU A 34 18.47 18.81 -23.79
N ASN A 35 19.18 17.85 -23.20
CA ASN A 35 20.49 18.08 -22.61
C ASN A 35 21.66 17.57 -23.45
N TRP A 36 21.43 16.55 -24.27
CA TRP A 36 22.50 15.85 -25.03
C TRP A 36 22.17 15.73 -26.52
N ASP A 37 21.08 16.33 -26.96
CA ASP A 37 20.55 16.19 -28.34
C ASP A 37 20.41 14.70 -28.78
N ASN A 38 20.23 13.82 -27.78
CA ASN A 38 20.17 12.38 -27.97
C ASN A 38 19.13 11.74 -27.06
N ALA A 39 17.92 11.55 -27.59
CA ALA A 39 16.82 10.92 -26.86
C ALA A 39 17.15 9.47 -26.41
N LEU A 40 17.87 8.71 -27.25
CA LEU A 40 18.18 7.30 -26.95
C LEU A 40 19.08 7.15 -25.72
N SER A 41 20.08 8.02 -25.58
CA SER A 41 20.95 8.03 -24.38
C SER A 41 20.15 8.31 -23.11
N GLY A 42 19.18 9.24 -23.17
CA GLY A 42 18.30 9.54 -22.03
C GLY A 42 17.35 8.37 -21.68
N VAL A 43 16.76 7.72 -22.68
CA VAL A 43 15.95 6.51 -22.49
C VAL A 43 16.77 5.41 -21.81
N THR A 44 17.95 5.13 -22.33
CA THR A 44 18.82 4.06 -21.79
C THR A 44 19.17 4.31 -20.33
N LEU A 45 19.58 5.54 -19.99
CA LEU A 45 19.90 5.90 -18.61
C LEU A 45 18.67 5.80 -17.69
N ALA A 46 17.51 6.30 -18.13
CA ALA A 46 16.29 6.24 -17.37
C ALA A 46 15.82 4.79 -17.12
N LEU A 47 15.92 3.91 -18.10
CA LEU A 47 15.57 2.50 -17.94
C LEU A 47 16.51 1.77 -16.99
N ILE A 48 17.83 2.06 -17.02
CA ILE A 48 18.79 1.49 -16.07
C ILE A 48 18.46 1.93 -14.64
N ILE A 49 18.25 3.24 -14.43
CA ILE A 49 17.89 3.79 -13.11
C ILE A 49 16.54 3.24 -12.65
N GLY A 50 15.54 3.20 -13.54
CA GLY A 50 14.22 2.65 -13.26
C GLY A 50 14.26 1.17 -12.88
N LEU A 51 15.08 0.37 -13.57
CA LEU A 51 15.27 -1.05 -13.25
C LEU A 51 15.93 -1.23 -11.88
N ALA A 52 17.03 -0.53 -11.63
CA ALA A 52 17.70 -0.56 -10.33
C ALA A 52 16.74 -0.18 -9.20
N TYR A 53 15.96 0.89 -9.40
CA TYR A 53 14.94 1.31 -8.44
C TYR A 53 13.90 0.21 -8.17
N VAL A 54 13.28 -0.35 -9.22
CA VAL A 54 12.25 -1.39 -9.07
C VAL A 54 12.83 -2.61 -8.34
N VAL A 55 14.03 -3.06 -8.71
CA VAL A 55 14.68 -4.20 -8.05
C VAL A 55 14.90 -3.95 -6.56
N ILE A 56 15.46 -2.79 -6.20
CA ILE A 56 15.70 -2.41 -4.80
C ILE A 56 14.38 -2.28 -4.05
N MET A 57 13.41 -1.59 -4.62
CA MET A 57 12.11 -1.37 -3.97
C MET A 57 11.31 -2.65 -3.80
N VAL A 58 11.31 -3.54 -4.80
CA VAL A 58 10.68 -4.85 -4.65
C VAL A 58 11.38 -5.69 -3.58
N ALA A 59 12.72 -5.65 -3.53
CA ALA A 59 13.48 -6.39 -2.52
C ALA A 59 13.23 -5.87 -1.09
N GLN A 60 13.07 -4.54 -0.94
CA GLN A 60 12.98 -3.89 0.37
C GLN A 60 11.59 -3.35 0.73
N SER A 61 10.60 -3.56 -0.14
CA SER A 61 9.27 -2.95 0.00
C SER A 61 8.60 -3.23 1.35
N THR A 62 8.70 -4.45 1.85
CA THR A 62 8.15 -4.82 3.15
C THR A 62 8.80 -4.00 4.27
N GLN A 63 10.14 -3.89 4.26
CA GLN A 63 10.87 -3.12 5.26
C GLN A 63 10.52 -1.63 5.20
N VAL A 64 10.38 -1.09 3.99
CA VAL A 64 9.97 0.32 3.78
C VAL A 64 8.57 0.55 4.36
N VAL A 65 7.60 -0.32 4.05
CA VAL A 65 6.24 -0.21 4.59
C VAL A 65 6.23 -0.28 6.11
N MET A 66 6.97 -1.23 6.70
CA MET A 66 7.06 -1.38 8.16
C MET A 66 7.70 -0.14 8.80
N SER A 67 8.78 0.38 8.22
CA SER A 67 9.44 1.60 8.71
C SER A 67 8.57 2.85 8.60
N LEU A 68 7.80 3.00 7.53
CA LEU A 68 6.86 4.13 7.35
C LEU A 68 5.79 4.18 8.44
N ASN A 69 5.46 3.05 9.04
CA ASN A 69 4.46 2.93 10.11
C ASN A 69 5.08 2.69 11.49
N ASN A 70 6.38 2.89 11.64
CA ASN A 70 7.13 2.67 12.89
C ASN A 70 6.89 1.26 13.49
N ALA A 71 6.64 0.27 12.64
CA ALA A 71 6.37 -1.10 13.05
C ALA A 71 7.66 -1.80 13.53
N LYS A 72 7.60 -2.43 14.70
CA LYS A 72 8.70 -3.17 15.33
C LYS A 72 8.47 -4.68 15.15
N GLU A 73 9.47 -5.39 14.68
CA GLU A 73 9.38 -6.83 14.51
C GLU A 73 9.38 -7.55 15.85
N ILE A 74 8.51 -8.55 15.96
CA ILE A 74 8.41 -9.45 17.11
C ILE A 74 9.04 -10.79 16.72
N THR A 75 10.09 -11.16 17.44
CA THR A 75 10.81 -12.42 17.22
C THR A 75 10.59 -13.43 18.34
N ASP A 76 10.06 -12.98 19.47
CA ASP A 76 9.80 -13.80 20.65
C ASP A 76 8.29 -13.97 20.88
N LYS A 77 7.84 -15.23 20.84
CA LYS A 77 6.46 -15.63 21.13
C LYS A 77 5.97 -15.18 22.50
N ALA A 78 6.86 -15.09 23.48
CA ALA A 78 6.51 -14.73 24.85
C ALA A 78 6.00 -13.28 24.98
N GLN A 79 6.37 -12.39 24.06
CA GLN A 79 5.94 -10.98 24.07
C GLN A 79 4.44 -10.83 23.78
N TYR A 80 3.91 -11.60 22.83
CA TYR A 80 2.50 -11.54 22.40
C TYR A 80 1.97 -12.96 22.11
N PRO A 81 1.79 -13.82 23.13
CA PRO A 81 1.46 -15.25 22.94
C PRO A 81 0.15 -15.47 22.17
N MET A 82 -0.88 -14.66 22.45
CA MET A 82 -2.17 -14.79 21.78
C MET A 82 -2.06 -14.51 20.28
N LEU A 83 -1.40 -13.41 19.91
CA LEU A 83 -1.17 -13.05 18.51
C LEU A 83 -0.38 -14.14 17.78
N TRP A 84 0.72 -14.58 18.37
CA TRP A 84 1.58 -15.61 17.80
C TRP A 84 0.84 -16.92 17.54
N ASN A 85 0.06 -17.39 18.52
CA ASN A 85 -0.72 -18.62 18.40
C ASN A 85 -1.77 -18.52 17.27
N ILE A 86 -2.46 -17.39 17.14
CA ILE A 86 -3.43 -17.19 16.06
C ILE A 86 -2.73 -17.19 14.70
N VAL A 87 -1.55 -16.56 14.59
CA VAL A 87 -0.76 -16.57 13.34
C VAL A 87 -0.31 -18.00 13.00
N GLU A 88 0.13 -18.80 13.98
CA GLU A 88 0.44 -20.23 13.79
C GLU A 88 -0.78 -21.01 13.29
N GLU A 89 -1.94 -20.82 13.91
CA GLU A 89 -3.20 -21.45 13.50
C GLU A 89 -3.57 -21.08 12.05
N MET A 90 -3.49 -19.80 11.70
CA MET A 90 -3.76 -19.36 10.34
C MET A 90 -2.77 -19.91 9.32
N THR A 91 -1.50 -20.06 9.69
CA THR A 91 -0.48 -20.71 8.85
C THR A 91 -0.87 -22.14 8.51
N ILE A 92 -1.35 -22.89 9.50
CA ILE A 92 -1.79 -24.29 9.30
C ILE A 92 -3.04 -24.35 8.43
N VAL A 93 -4.06 -23.54 8.75
CA VAL A 93 -5.35 -23.53 8.04
C VAL A 93 -5.20 -23.14 6.57
N THR A 94 -4.38 -22.12 6.31
CA THR A 94 -4.21 -21.55 4.95
C THR A 94 -3.13 -22.26 4.16
N ARG A 95 -2.27 -23.07 4.82
CA ARG A 95 -1.06 -23.71 4.26
C ARG A 95 -0.07 -22.70 3.67
N LEU A 96 0.00 -21.53 4.31
CA LEU A 96 0.95 -20.49 3.93
C LEU A 96 2.20 -20.57 4.83
N PRO A 97 3.35 -20.05 4.38
CA PRO A 97 4.51 -19.87 5.25
C PRO A 97 4.20 -18.92 6.40
N PHE A 98 4.88 -19.10 7.53
CA PHE A 98 4.73 -18.23 8.70
C PHE A 98 5.23 -16.82 8.35
N PRO A 99 4.37 -15.77 8.42
CA PRO A 99 4.75 -14.41 8.11
C PRO A 99 5.56 -13.81 9.25
N ARG A 100 6.39 -12.79 8.95
CA ARG A 100 7.00 -11.97 10.00
C ARG A 100 5.91 -11.16 10.70
N ILE A 101 6.01 -11.05 12.03
CA ILE A 101 5.03 -10.36 12.86
C ILE A 101 5.60 -9.03 13.31
N PHE A 102 4.80 -7.95 13.20
CA PHE A 102 5.18 -6.60 13.60
C PHE A 102 4.12 -5.98 14.50
N ILE A 103 4.57 -5.15 15.43
CA ILE A 103 3.71 -4.33 16.30
C ILE A 103 3.90 -2.86 15.99
N ILE A 104 2.79 -2.13 15.94
CA ILE A 104 2.74 -0.67 15.82
C ILE A 104 2.23 -0.13 17.16
N GLU A 105 2.98 0.77 17.78
CA GLU A 105 2.61 1.45 19.00
C GLU A 105 1.58 2.54 18.69
N ASP A 106 0.30 2.17 18.70
CA ASP A 106 -0.83 3.05 18.48
C ASP A 106 -2.05 2.49 19.24
N GLU A 107 -2.76 3.35 19.97
CA GLU A 107 -3.93 2.96 20.76
C GLU A 107 -5.17 2.68 19.88
N SER A 108 -5.17 3.15 18.65
CA SER A 108 -6.24 2.86 17.70
C SER A 108 -6.09 1.45 17.12
N PRO A 109 -7.16 0.65 17.11
CA PRO A 109 -7.10 -0.71 16.60
C PRO A 109 -7.01 -0.73 15.07
N ASN A 110 -5.97 -1.38 14.54
CA ASN A 110 -5.85 -1.63 13.12
C ASN A 110 -4.83 -2.74 12.81
N ALA A 111 -4.85 -3.25 11.57
CA ALA A 111 -3.90 -4.24 11.07
C ALA A 111 -3.70 -4.09 9.56
N PHE A 112 -2.61 -4.64 9.05
CA PHE A 112 -2.39 -4.84 7.63
C PHE A 112 -1.37 -5.94 7.35
N ALA A 113 -1.42 -6.49 6.13
CA ALA A 113 -0.38 -7.34 5.60
C ALA A 113 0.39 -6.64 4.47
N ALA A 114 1.70 -6.91 4.38
CA ALA A 114 2.56 -6.42 3.31
C ALA A 114 3.55 -7.49 2.87
N GLY A 115 4.01 -7.40 1.63
CA GLY A 115 5.00 -8.34 1.09
C GLY A 115 4.93 -8.48 -0.42
N ASN A 116 5.91 -9.19 -0.99
CA ASN A 116 5.99 -9.44 -2.42
C ASN A 116 5.55 -10.85 -2.82
N SER A 117 5.47 -11.74 -1.87
CA SER A 117 4.98 -13.11 -2.04
C SER A 117 4.59 -13.68 -0.68
N PRO A 118 3.84 -14.79 -0.62
CA PRO A 118 3.52 -15.45 0.63
C PRO A 118 4.74 -15.80 1.49
N GLU A 119 5.87 -16.18 0.86
CA GLU A 119 7.13 -16.54 1.55
C GLU A 119 7.83 -15.32 2.18
N LYS A 120 7.49 -14.13 1.72
CA LYS A 120 8.06 -12.84 2.21
C LYS A 120 6.98 -11.94 2.78
N ALA A 121 5.89 -12.54 3.25
CA ALA A 121 4.80 -11.81 3.86
C ALA A 121 5.14 -11.36 5.28
N SER A 122 4.55 -10.26 5.66
CA SER A 122 4.59 -9.72 7.01
C SER A 122 3.20 -9.22 7.40
N VAL A 123 2.85 -9.38 8.65
CA VAL A 123 1.60 -8.90 9.25
C VAL A 123 1.94 -7.90 10.34
N ALA A 124 1.31 -6.74 10.32
CA ALA A 124 1.45 -5.72 11.35
C ALA A 124 0.11 -5.47 12.04
N VAL A 125 0.14 -5.41 13.36
CA VAL A 125 -1.03 -5.09 14.18
C VAL A 125 -0.70 -3.97 15.16
N THR A 126 -1.68 -3.15 15.52
CA THR A 126 -1.49 -2.11 16.54
C THR A 126 -1.64 -2.68 17.95
N THR A 127 -1.01 -2.02 18.92
CA THR A 127 -1.21 -2.34 20.36
C THR A 127 -2.67 -2.15 20.75
N GLY A 128 -3.35 -1.15 20.19
CA GLY A 128 -4.77 -0.91 20.39
C GLY A 128 -5.65 -2.05 19.88
N LEU A 129 -5.27 -2.71 18.77
CA LEU A 129 -5.99 -3.88 18.27
C LEU A 129 -5.94 -5.03 19.28
N LEU A 130 -4.76 -5.31 19.82
CA LEU A 130 -4.56 -6.39 20.79
C LEU A 130 -5.26 -6.15 22.13
N LYS A 131 -5.41 -4.88 22.54
CA LYS A 131 -6.13 -4.49 23.75
C LYS A 131 -7.66 -4.57 23.58
N LYS A 132 -8.15 -4.25 22.39
CA LYS A 132 -9.60 -4.04 22.15
C LYS A 132 -10.31 -5.28 21.65
N LEU A 133 -9.64 -6.14 20.91
CA LEU A 133 -10.24 -7.35 20.33
C LEU A 133 -10.03 -8.57 21.22
N ASN A 134 -11.07 -9.39 21.32
CA ASN A 134 -10.95 -10.73 21.86
C ASN A 134 -10.29 -11.68 20.85
N ARG A 135 -10.04 -12.94 21.27
CA ARG A 135 -9.37 -13.94 20.43
C ARG A 135 -10.11 -14.19 19.09
N GLU A 136 -11.43 -14.32 19.12
CA GLU A 136 -12.23 -14.64 17.93
C GLU A 136 -12.22 -13.47 16.92
N GLU A 137 -12.34 -12.26 17.42
CA GLU A 137 -12.28 -11.03 16.63
C GLU A 137 -10.90 -10.85 16.00
N LEU A 138 -9.83 -11.04 16.78
CA LEU A 138 -8.46 -10.97 16.29
C LEU A 138 -8.18 -12.06 15.25
N THR A 139 -8.73 -13.27 15.47
CA THR A 139 -8.66 -14.36 14.48
C THR A 139 -9.33 -13.97 13.18
N GLY A 140 -10.51 -13.33 13.24
CA GLY A 140 -11.20 -12.83 12.05
C GLY A 140 -10.38 -11.81 11.25
N VAL A 141 -9.76 -10.84 11.94
CA VAL A 141 -8.88 -9.84 11.33
C VAL A 141 -7.65 -10.50 10.69
N LEU A 142 -6.96 -11.38 11.41
CA LEU A 142 -5.78 -12.07 10.88
C LEU A 142 -6.13 -12.99 9.72
N ALA A 143 -7.27 -13.67 9.76
CA ALA A 143 -7.75 -14.47 8.65
C ALA A 143 -7.98 -13.62 7.38
N HIS A 144 -8.50 -12.40 7.52
CA HIS A 144 -8.64 -11.45 6.42
C HIS A 144 -7.27 -11.06 5.84
N GLU A 145 -6.28 -10.75 6.69
CA GLU A 145 -4.90 -10.47 6.25
C GLU A 145 -4.25 -11.67 5.54
N PHE A 146 -4.46 -12.88 6.07
CA PHE A 146 -3.99 -14.11 5.44
C PHE A 146 -4.67 -14.38 4.08
N ALA A 147 -5.91 -13.94 3.88
CA ALA A 147 -6.56 -13.99 2.57
C ALA A 147 -5.84 -13.11 1.55
N HIS A 148 -5.44 -11.89 1.93
CA HIS A 148 -4.64 -11.02 1.08
C HIS A 148 -3.26 -11.60 0.74
N ILE A 149 -2.61 -12.27 1.70
CA ILE A 149 -1.35 -12.98 1.45
C ILE A 149 -1.56 -14.10 0.42
N ARG A 150 -2.57 -14.97 0.63
CA ARG A 150 -2.89 -16.11 -0.24
C ARG A 150 -3.21 -15.67 -1.68
N ASN A 151 -3.91 -14.55 -1.83
CA ASN A 151 -4.36 -14.02 -3.12
C ASN A 151 -3.32 -13.17 -3.85
N TYR A 152 -2.12 -12.99 -3.30
CA TYR A 152 -1.09 -12.08 -3.82
C TYR A 152 -1.55 -10.61 -3.90
N ASP A 153 -2.57 -10.23 -3.14
CA ASP A 153 -3.01 -8.84 -3.03
C ASP A 153 -1.91 -7.97 -2.44
N ILE A 154 -1.19 -8.50 -1.42
CA ILE A 154 -0.06 -7.83 -0.78
C ILE A 154 1.01 -7.40 -1.79
N ARG A 155 1.31 -8.21 -2.81
CA ARG A 155 2.29 -7.89 -3.85
C ARG A 155 1.85 -6.68 -4.67
N LEU A 156 0.61 -6.70 -5.12
CA LEU A 156 0.06 -5.63 -5.94
C LEU A 156 0.02 -4.30 -5.17
N SER A 157 -0.45 -4.32 -3.93
CA SER A 157 -0.53 -3.14 -3.06
C SER A 157 0.86 -2.61 -2.71
N THR A 158 1.80 -3.49 -2.37
CA THR A 158 3.18 -3.10 -2.01
C THR A 158 3.93 -2.50 -3.20
N VAL A 159 3.82 -3.08 -4.41
CA VAL A 159 4.43 -2.52 -5.63
C VAL A 159 3.79 -1.19 -6.00
N ALA A 160 2.46 -1.09 -5.92
CA ALA A 160 1.75 0.16 -6.20
C ALA A 160 2.18 1.28 -5.23
N LEU A 161 2.30 0.97 -3.94
CA LEU A 161 2.77 1.90 -2.93
C LEU A 161 4.21 2.37 -3.20
N ALA A 162 5.10 1.45 -3.56
CA ALA A 162 6.49 1.77 -3.88
C ALA A 162 6.57 2.75 -5.07
N ILE A 163 5.84 2.48 -6.14
CA ILE A 163 5.81 3.34 -7.33
C ILE A 163 5.17 4.71 -7.01
N ALA A 164 4.05 4.73 -6.29
CA ALA A 164 3.40 5.96 -5.87
C ALA A 164 4.31 6.81 -4.97
N GLY A 165 5.05 6.16 -4.05
CA GLY A 165 6.01 6.81 -3.17
C GLY A 165 7.17 7.47 -3.93
N LEU A 166 7.72 6.82 -4.96
CA LEU A 166 8.74 7.43 -5.81
C LEU A 166 8.22 8.68 -6.52
N ILE A 167 7.02 8.57 -7.08
CA ILE A 167 6.42 9.70 -7.80
C ILE A 167 6.17 10.89 -6.86
N ALA A 168 5.66 10.61 -5.65
CA ALA A 168 5.49 11.63 -4.63
C ALA A 168 6.83 12.25 -4.20
N PHE A 169 7.89 11.43 -4.04
CA PHE A 169 9.23 11.90 -3.74
C PHE A 169 9.78 12.81 -4.85
N LEU A 170 9.66 12.40 -6.11
CA LEU A 170 10.09 13.21 -7.26
C LEU A 170 9.32 14.53 -7.33
N ALA A 171 8.03 14.53 -7.04
CA ALA A 171 7.20 15.73 -6.99
C ALA A 171 7.68 16.69 -5.87
N GLN A 172 7.92 16.19 -4.67
CA GLN A 172 8.44 17.00 -3.55
C GLN A 172 9.85 17.53 -3.83
N PHE A 173 10.72 16.70 -4.41
CA PHE A 173 12.07 17.11 -4.79
C PHE A 173 12.04 18.25 -5.81
N SER A 174 11.17 18.15 -6.82
CA SER A 174 10.99 19.18 -7.85
C SER A 174 10.52 20.50 -7.25
N THR A 175 9.54 20.44 -6.34
CA THR A 175 9.04 21.65 -5.64
C THR A 175 10.15 22.29 -4.80
N ARG A 176 10.95 21.51 -4.07
CA ARG A 176 12.07 22.03 -3.27
C ARG A 176 13.12 22.68 -4.17
N MET A 177 13.50 22.06 -5.28
CA MET A 177 14.43 22.66 -6.23
C MET A 177 13.92 24.01 -6.80
N MET A 178 12.62 24.08 -7.08
CA MET A 178 11.97 25.31 -7.57
C MET A 178 12.07 26.45 -6.53
N PHE A 179 11.83 26.17 -5.25
CA PHE A 179 11.92 27.18 -4.18
C PHE A 179 13.36 27.54 -3.83
N TRP A 180 14.30 26.61 -3.81
CA TRP A 180 15.71 26.89 -3.48
C TRP A 180 16.50 27.46 -4.67
N GLY A 181 16.13 27.09 -5.90
CA GLY A 181 16.74 27.63 -7.13
C GLY A 181 16.31 29.07 -7.48
N GLY A 182 15.14 29.51 -6.98
CA GLY A 182 14.55 30.82 -7.29
C GLY A 182 15.22 32.02 -6.57
N GLY A 183 15.97 31.77 -5.48
CA GLY A 183 16.52 32.83 -4.63
C GLY A 183 17.83 33.47 -5.13
N ARG A 184 18.47 32.98 -6.17
CA ARG A 184 19.76 33.48 -6.70
C ARG A 184 19.77 33.74 -8.20
N ARG A 185 18.69 34.31 -8.75
CA ARG A 185 18.73 34.86 -10.12
C ARG A 185 19.40 36.23 -10.13
N ARG A 186 20.71 36.24 -10.00
CA ARG A 186 21.52 37.33 -10.61
C ARG A 186 21.58 37.01 -12.12
N ARG A 187 21.19 37.99 -12.93
CA ARG A 187 21.33 38.03 -14.38
C ARG A 187 22.67 37.42 -14.83
N SER A 188 22.62 36.25 -15.39
CA SER A 188 23.69 35.70 -16.24
C SER A 188 23.02 35.10 -17.45
N ASP A 189 23.40 35.53 -18.61
CA ASP A 189 22.82 35.31 -19.95
C ASP A 189 22.91 33.84 -20.45
N ASN A 190 23.24 32.88 -19.60
CA ASN A 190 23.46 31.47 -19.98
C ASN A 190 22.60 30.46 -19.17
N SER A 191 21.40 30.84 -18.73
CA SER A 191 20.56 30.01 -17.86
C SER A 191 19.44 29.21 -18.54
N GLY A 192 19.57 28.90 -19.84
CA GLY A 192 18.56 28.13 -20.60
C GLY A 192 18.29 26.75 -19.99
N GLY A 193 19.30 26.03 -19.53
CA GLY A 193 19.18 24.65 -19.07
C GLY A 193 18.38 24.47 -17.77
N ALA A 194 18.64 25.30 -16.75
CA ALA A 194 17.96 25.14 -15.44
C ALA A 194 16.45 25.44 -15.51
N GLY A 195 16.05 26.42 -16.33
CA GLY A 195 14.64 26.75 -16.55
C GLY A 195 13.89 25.63 -17.28
N ILE A 196 14.53 25.01 -18.25
CA ILE A 196 14.02 23.88 -19.00
C ILE A 196 13.86 22.66 -18.11
N ILE A 197 14.83 22.33 -17.26
CA ILE A 197 14.74 21.23 -16.31
C ILE A 197 13.56 21.43 -15.35
N LEU A 198 13.36 22.62 -14.81
CA LEU A 198 12.23 22.94 -13.94
C LEU A 198 10.89 22.84 -14.68
N LEU A 199 10.82 23.26 -15.94
CA LEU A 199 9.62 23.13 -16.77
C LEU A 199 9.29 21.68 -17.03
N ILE A 200 10.28 20.85 -17.36
CA ILE A 200 10.12 19.40 -17.55
C ILE A 200 9.65 18.74 -16.25
N LEU A 201 10.27 19.06 -15.12
CA LEU A 201 9.86 18.53 -13.83
C LEU A 201 8.42 18.94 -13.45
N SER A 202 8.01 20.17 -13.77
CA SER A 202 6.64 20.64 -13.52
C SER A 202 5.61 19.94 -14.41
N LEU A 203 5.94 19.79 -15.70
CA LEU A 203 5.13 19.04 -16.65
C LEU A 203 5.03 17.56 -16.24
N LEU A 204 6.13 17.02 -15.74
CA LEU A 204 6.22 15.68 -15.20
C LEU A 204 5.21 15.47 -14.05
N ILE A 205 5.19 16.36 -13.07
CA ILE A 205 4.27 16.27 -11.93
C ILE A 205 2.82 16.31 -12.42
N LEU A 206 2.51 17.17 -13.37
CA LEU A 206 1.17 17.32 -13.94
C LEU A 206 0.71 16.03 -14.64
N VAL A 207 1.60 15.38 -15.40
CA VAL A 207 1.31 14.13 -16.12
C VAL A 207 1.32 12.93 -15.15
N LEU A 208 2.15 12.95 -14.10
CA LEU A 208 2.28 11.86 -13.14
C LEU A 208 1.11 11.76 -12.15
N SER A 209 0.49 12.88 -11.77
CA SER A 209 -0.62 12.87 -10.81
C SER A 209 -1.78 11.95 -11.22
N PRO A 210 -2.35 12.00 -12.43
CA PRO A 210 -3.38 11.07 -12.87
C PRO A 210 -2.87 9.63 -12.99
N PHE A 211 -1.58 9.45 -13.27
CA PHE A 211 -0.96 8.13 -13.33
C PHE A 211 -0.87 7.47 -11.95
N VAL A 212 -0.44 8.21 -10.91
CA VAL A 212 -0.48 7.73 -9.51
C VAL A 212 -1.90 7.34 -9.11
N ALA A 213 -2.88 8.18 -9.40
CA ALA A 213 -4.27 7.87 -9.10
C ALA A 213 -4.74 6.58 -9.81
N THR A 214 -4.29 6.34 -11.04
CA THR A 214 -4.58 5.12 -11.79
C THR A 214 -3.91 3.90 -11.18
N ILE A 215 -2.64 4.00 -10.78
CA ILE A 215 -1.90 2.92 -10.10
C ILE A 215 -2.59 2.55 -8.79
N ILE A 216 -2.92 3.54 -7.96
CA ILE A 216 -3.64 3.33 -6.70
C ILE A 216 -4.99 2.66 -6.97
N ARG A 217 -5.75 3.12 -7.96
CA ARG A 217 -7.04 2.53 -8.33
C ARG A 217 -6.91 1.08 -8.81
N LEU A 218 -5.87 0.74 -9.58
CA LEU A 218 -5.58 -0.63 -10.02
C LEU A 218 -5.17 -1.53 -8.84
N ALA A 219 -4.44 -0.97 -7.87
CA ALA A 219 -4.01 -1.67 -6.67
C ALA A 219 -5.15 -1.88 -5.68
N LEU A 220 -6.18 -1.04 -5.71
CA LEU A 220 -7.32 -1.08 -4.79
C LEU A 220 -8.56 -1.60 -5.54
N SER A 221 -9.24 -2.58 -4.96
CA SER A 221 -10.45 -3.15 -5.55
C SER A 221 -11.40 -3.62 -4.47
N ARG A 222 -12.60 -3.04 -4.44
CA ARG A 222 -13.67 -3.44 -3.50
C ARG A 222 -13.96 -4.95 -3.57
N ASN A 223 -13.92 -5.53 -4.75
CA ASN A 223 -14.16 -6.97 -4.92
C ASN A 223 -13.11 -7.83 -4.24
N ARG A 224 -11.86 -7.34 -4.10
CA ARG A 224 -10.80 -8.05 -3.37
C ARG A 224 -11.05 -8.03 -1.87
N GLU A 225 -11.51 -6.91 -1.33
CA GLU A 225 -11.90 -6.81 0.07
C GLU A 225 -13.04 -7.78 0.41
N TYR A 226 -14.09 -7.80 -0.41
CA TYR A 226 -15.19 -8.74 -0.23
C TYR A 226 -14.77 -10.21 -0.39
N LEU A 227 -13.79 -10.49 -1.26
CA LEU A 227 -13.24 -11.84 -1.37
C LEU A 227 -12.38 -12.19 -0.16
N ALA A 228 -11.60 -11.25 0.36
CA ALA A 228 -10.81 -11.45 1.56
C ALA A 228 -11.72 -11.70 2.78
N ASP A 229 -12.84 -10.96 2.91
CA ASP A 229 -13.85 -11.20 3.93
C ASP A 229 -14.44 -12.62 3.80
N ALA A 230 -14.86 -13.02 2.60
CA ALA A 230 -15.41 -14.36 2.37
C ALA A 230 -14.37 -15.47 2.62
N SER A 231 -13.10 -15.25 2.25
CA SER A 231 -12.02 -16.19 2.53
C SER A 231 -11.72 -16.27 4.03
N ALA A 232 -11.76 -15.15 4.75
CA ALA A 232 -11.60 -15.14 6.20
C ALA A 232 -12.65 -16.01 6.90
N ILE A 233 -13.91 -15.95 6.42
CA ILE A 233 -14.97 -16.80 6.93
C ILE A 233 -14.77 -18.27 6.54
N GLU A 234 -14.27 -18.54 5.32
CA GLU A 234 -13.91 -19.90 4.92
C GLU A 234 -12.86 -20.50 5.88
N PHE A 235 -11.87 -19.71 6.29
CA PHE A 235 -10.80 -20.16 7.20
C PHE A 235 -11.27 -20.32 8.63
N THR A 236 -12.08 -19.39 9.14
CA THR A 236 -12.46 -19.33 10.56
C THR A 236 -13.77 -20.03 10.87
N ARG A 237 -14.65 -20.18 9.88
CA ARG A 237 -16.06 -20.61 10.04
C ARG A 237 -16.85 -19.74 11.03
N ASN A 238 -16.39 -18.49 11.25
CA ASN A 238 -16.97 -17.55 12.20
C ASN A 238 -17.09 -16.15 11.58
N PRO A 239 -18.23 -15.83 10.92
CA PRO A 239 -18.46 -14.49 10.35
C PRO A 239 -18.62 -13.43 11.44
N GLU A 240 -19.15 -13.79 12.61
CA GLU A 240 -19.41 -12.85 13.70
C GLU A 240 -18.11 -12.26 14.28
N GLY A 241 -17.04 -13.06 14.35
CA GLY A 241 -15.73 -12.60 14.82
C GLY A 241 -15.19 -11.44 13.96
N LEU A 242 -15.18 -11.60 12.63
CA LEU A 242 -14.73 -10.52 11.73
C LEU A 242 -15.69 -9.33 11.74
N LYS A 243 -17.02 -9.56 11.76
CA LYS A 243 -18.03 -8.50 11.82
C LYS A 243 -17.85 -7.62 13.06
N SER A 244 -17.79 -8.25 14.24
CA SER A 244 -17.60 -7.55 15.52
C SER A 244 -16.29 -6.78 15.54
N ALA A 245 -15.19 -7.37 15.03
CA ALA A 245 -13.91 -6.70 14.89
C ALA A 245 -14.01 -5.43 14.04
N LEU A 246 -14.63 -5.51 12.85
CA LEU A 246 -14.79 -4.36 11.94
C LEU A 246 -15.60 -3.23 12.58
N ILE A 247 -16.65 -3.55 13.34
CA ILE A 247 -17.43 -2.55 14.08
C ILE A 247 -16.54 -1.84 15.11
N LYS A 248 -15.81 -2.60 15.93
CA LYS A 248 -14.92 -2.05 16.96
C LYS A 248 -13.80 -1.19 16.38
N ILE A 249 -13.20 -1.62 15.26
CA ILE A 249 -12.14 -0.88 14.59
C ILE A 249 -12.69 0.42 14.00
N ALA A 250 -13.79 0.35 13.25
CA ALA A 250 -14.36 1.50 12.54
C ALA A 250 -14.90 2.59 13.47
N THR A 251 -15.38 2.22 14.67
CA THR A 251 -15.90 3.16 15.68
C THR A 251 -14.83 3.73 16.60
N SER A 252 -13.59 3.27 16.47
CA SER A 252 -12.46 3.76 17.26
C SER A 252 -11.96 5.11 16.77
N ASP A 253 -11.17 5.78 17.60
CA ASP A 253 -10.54 7.04 17.21
C ASP A 253 -9.52 6.80 16.09
N PRO A 254 -9.26 7.79 15.22
CA PRO A 254 -8.26 7.69 14.18
C PRO A 254 -6.86 7.40 14.73
N MET A 255 -6.02 6.74 13.93
CA MET A 255 -4.64 6.46 14.28
C MET A 255 -3.79 7.73 14.24
N GLU A 256 -2.89 7.86 15.22
CA GLU A 256 -1.91 8.96 15.26
C GLU A 256 -0.63 8.62 14.48
N ALA A 257 -0.22 7.36 14.50
CA ALA A 257 1.02 6.88 13.88
C ALA A 257 0.88 6.50 12.39
N ALA A 258 -0.33 6.55 11.82
CA ALA A 258 -0.55 6.12 10.44
C ALA A 258 0.09 7.05 9.41
N ASN A 259 0.78 6.46 8.43
CA ASN A 259 1.31 7.20 7.30
C ASN A 259 0.29 7.24 6.15
N ALA A 260 0.04 8.44 5.60
CA ALA A 260 -0.91 8.63 4.51
C ALA A 260 -0.60 7.78 3.27
N ALA A 261 0.68 7.51 3.00
CA ALA A 261 1.07 6.67 1.88
C ALA A 261 0.65 5.21 2.06
N SER A 262 0.68 4.68 3.29
CA SER A 262 0.32 3.29 3.62
C SER A 262 -1.13 3.11 4.08
N ALA A 263 -1.90 4.18 4.16
CA ALA A 263 -3.29 4.16 4.65
C ALA A 263 -4.19 3.14 3.93
N SER A 264 -3.90 2.89 2.66
CA SER A 264 -4.64 1.93 1.83
C SER A 264 -4.31 0.46 2.10
N LEU A 265 -3.36 0.17 2.97
CA LEU A 265 -3.03 -1.20 3.37
C LEU A 265 -3.86 -1.66 4.57
N TYR A 266 -4.28 -0.75 5.43
CA TYR A 266 -4.98 -1.07 6.66
C TYR A 266 -6.38 -1.65 6.41
N ILE A 267 -6.82 -2.57 7.25
CA ILE A 267 -8.13 -3.23 7.14
C ILE A 267 -9.30 -2.25 7.19
N VAL A 268 -9.16 -1.14 7.92
CA VAL A 268 -10.08 0.01 7.96
C VAL A 268 -9.29 1.29 7.80
N ASN A 269 -9.87 2.30 7.15
CA ASN A 269 -9.21 3.59 6.93
C ASN A 269 -8.72 4.20 8.26
N PRO A 270 -7.39 4.37 8.45
CA PRO A 270 -6.82 4.79 9.73
C PRO A 270 -7.13 6.25 10.11
N PHE A 271 -7.60 7.08 9.18
CA PHE A 271 -7.88 8.51 9.40
C PHE A 271 -9.34 8.85 9.61
N LYS A 272 -10.22 7.84 9.55
CA LYS A 272 -11.66 8.07 9.67
C LYS A 272 -12.24 7.25 10.81
N ARG A 273 -13.15 7.89 11.54
CA ARG A 273 -14.02 7.23 12.51
C ARG A 273 -15.42 7.14 11.92
N MET A 274 -16.02 5.99 11.97
CA MET A 274 -17.42 5.80 11.59
C MET A 274 -18.32 6.35 12.70
N LYS A 275 -19.20 7.30 12.36
CA LYS A 275 -20.23 7.76 13.30
C LYS A 275 -21.46 6.87 13.21
N GLU A 276 -22.11 6.65 14.35
CA GLU A 276 -23.35 5.89 14.41
C GLU A 276 -24.40 6.55 13.52
N GLY A 277 -24.99 5.78 12.58
CA GLY A 277 -26.03 6.27 11.66
C GLY A 277 -25.52 6.99 10.39
N GLU A 278 -24.23 7.20 10.20
CA GLU A 278 -23.70 7.71 8.94
C GLU A 278 -23.60 6.58 7.91
N ALA A 279 -24.36 6.72 6.81
CA ALA A 279 -24.13 5.92 5.61
C ALA A 279 -22.79 6.38 5.00
N GLU A 280 -21.73 5.57 5.20
CA GLU A 280 -20.45 5.80 4.54
C GLU A 280 -20.65 5.65 3.03
N ASN A 281 -20.70 6.76 2.30
CA ASN A 281 -20.83 6.74 0.85
C ASN A 281 -19.59 6.10 0.23
N ASP A 282 -19.79 5.03 -0.52
CA ASP A 282 -18.79 4.44 -1.43
C ASP A 282 -18.44 5.43 -2.54
N GLY A 283 -17.70 6.48 -2.20
CA GLY A 283 -17.20 7.45 -3.18
C GLY A 283 -16.39 6.76 -4.28
N LEU A 284 -16.40 7.35 -5.48
CA LEU A 284 -15.59 6.86 -6.62
C LEU A 284 -14.08 6.79 -6.31
N PHE A 285 -13.64 7.47 -5.27
CA PHE A 285 -12.24 7.55 -4.83
C PHE A 285 -11.98 6.81 -3.50
N SER A 286 -12.96 6.11 -2.92
CA SER A 286 -12.76 5.31 -1.72
C SER A 286 -11.82 4.14 -2.02
N THR A 287 -10.77 4.00 -1.22
CA THR A 287 -9.77 2.94 -1.34
C THR A 287 -10.30 1.58 -0.90
N HIS A 288 -11.21 1.58 0.08
CA HIS A 288 -11.92 0.41 0.59
C HIS A 288 -13.42 0.55 0.36
N PRO A 289 -14.16 -0.58 0.30
CA PRO A 289 -15.62 -0.52 0.42
C PRO A 289 -15.98 0.03 1.80
N SER A 290 -17.14 0.66 1.93
CA SER A 290 -17.58 1.13 3.24
C SER A 290 -17.64 -0.03 4.24
N THR A 291 -17.22 0.23 5.47
CA THR A 291 -17.26 -0.78 6.54
C THR A 291 -18.70 -1.27 6.75
N ALA A 292 -19.68 -0.37 6.60
CA ALA A 292 -21.11 -0.71 6.66
C ALA A 292 -21.51 -1.76 5.60
N ASN A 293 -21.01 -1.62 4.35
CA ASN A 293 -21.31 -2.60 3.30
C ASN A 293 -20.60 -3.95 3.55
N ARG A 294 -19.41 -3.94 4.12
CA ARG A 294 -18.71 -5.17 4.54
C ARG A 294 -19.51 -5.89 5.63
N ILE A 295 -19.92 -5.16 6.70
CA ILE A 295 -20.73 -5.69 7.80
C ILE A 295 -22.02 -6.31 7.28
N LYS A 296 -22.78 -5.57 6.43
CA LYS A 296 -24.02 -6.09 5.85
C LYS A 296 -23.84 -7.38 5.06
N ARG A 297 -22.71 -7.55 4.37
CA ARG A 297 -22.43 -8.80 3.63
C ARG A 297 -22.05 -9.94 4.56
N LEU A 298 -21.33 -9.65 5.65
CA LEU A 298 -20.97 -10.64 6.66
C LEU A 298 -22.21 -11.16 7.40
N GLU A 299 -23.21 -10.31 7.62
CA GLU A 299 -24.51 -10.69 8.21
C GLU A 299 -25.34 -11.63 7.33
N ALA A 300 -25.06 -11.63 6.03
CA ALA A 300 -25.77 -12.49 5.07
C ALA A 300 -25.04 -13.83 4.80
N MET A 301 -23.89 -14.06 5.44
CA MET A 301 -23.10 -15.29 5.31
C MET A 301 -23.28 -16.21 6.49
#